data_571efd87a493d4a7e495e758c4862a72
#
_entry.id   571efd87a493d4a7e495e758c4862a72
#
_cell.length_a   1.000
_cell.length_b   1.000
_cell.length_c   1.000
_cell.angle_alpha   90.00
_cell.angle_beta   90.00
_cell.angle_gamma   90.00
#
_symmetry.space_group_name_H-M   'P 1'
#
loop_
_entity.id
_entity.type
_entity.pdbx_description
1 polymer ?
#
loop_
_entity_poly.entity_id
_entity_poly.type
_entity_poly.pdbx_seq_one_letter_code
_entity_poly.pdbx_strand_id
1 'polypeptide(L)'
;EKMSKSLGNILLVKDLLSDYQGEVIRLALLQTHYRQPLLWQQDDNAQTAKQLLDRAYRLLAQIPQRDTLDYGWQDVPEAIRAALLDDLNTPLAITHWQAMCKALAQKEALDAADQRALCAVHAYLGVGQQDPEQWFQSRQDQTLTPEAIATYLAQREQARMDKDYAKADAIRDQLAEEGVLIEDTGGKTVWRFR
;
A
#
# COMPACT_ATOMS: atom_id res chain seq x y z
N GLU A 1 -7.99 17.96 21.64
CA GLU A 1 -8.37 19.38 21.52
C GLU A 1 -9.23 19.54 20.27
N LYS A 2 -10.30 20.34 20.34
CA LYS A 2 -11.22 20.51 19.20
C LYS A 2 -10.56 21.38 18.14
N MET A 3 -10.58 20.96 16.86
CA MET A 3 -10.14 21.81 15.75
C MET A 3 -10.92 23.12 15.71
N SER A 4 -10.23 24.25 15.63
CA SER A 4 -10.86 25.56 15.42
C SER A 4 -9.94 26.48 14.63
N LYS A 5 -10.55 27.38 13.84
CA LYS A 5 -9.80 28.38 13.05
C LYS A 5 -8.97 29.30 13.94
N SER A 6 -9.48 29.64 15.11
CA SER A 6 -8.82 30.54 16.07
C SER A 6 -7.56 29.92 16.71
N LEU A 7 -7.48 28.57 16.77
CA LEU A 7 -6.32 27.86 17.31
C LEU A 7 -5.28 27.49 16.23
N GLY A 8 -5.59 27.74 14.96
CA GLY A 8 -4.69 27.40 13.86
C GLY A 8 -4.41 25.90 13.67
N ASN A 9 -5.22 25.05 14.32
CA ASN A 9 -5.04 23.59 14.34
C ASN A 9 -5.98 22.85 13.37
N ILE A 10 -6.46 23.55 12.32
CA ILE A 10 -7.27 22.92 11.27
C ILE A 10 -6.34 22.20 10.32
N LEU A 11 -6.58 20.92 10.16
CA LEU A 11 -5.92 20.07 9.19
C LEU A 11 -6.87 19.80 8.01
N LEU A 12 -6.50 20.23 6.81
CA LEU A 12 -7.31 20.00 5.61
C LEU A 12 -6.83 18.74 4.91
N VAL A 13 -7.77 17.98 4.36
CA VAL A 13 -7.45 16.77 3.57
C VAL A 13 -6.52 17.11 2.41
N LYS A 14 -6.70 18.27 1.76
CA LYS A 14 -5.81 18.71 0.67
C LYS A 14 -4.35 18.89 1.12
N ASP A 15 -4.12 19.30 2.38
CA ASP A 15 -2.79 19.48 2.91
C ASP A 15 -2.16 18.10 3.24
N LEU A 16 -2.98 17.16 3.72
CA LEU A 16 -2.55 15.77 3.92
C LEU A 16 -2.21 15.06 2.61
N LEU A 17 -2.86 15.42 1.50
CA LEU A 17 -2.57 14.83 0.19
C LEU A 17 -1.21 15.25 -0.38
N SER A 18 -0.56 16.28 0.17
CA SER A 18 0.85 16.58 -0.16
C SER A 18 1.83 15.61 0.52
N ASP A 19 1.44 15.01 1.66
CA ASP A 19 2.32 14.19 2.48
C ASP A 19 1.96 12.69 2.38
N TYR A 20 0.70 12.37 2.05
CA TYR A 20 0.19 10.99 2.05
C TYR A 20 -0.68 10.69 0.83
N GLN A 21 -0.61 9.47 0.33
CA GLN A 21 -1.52 8.98 -0.71
C GLN A 21 -2.97 8.95 -0.19
N GLY A 22 -3.94 9.20 -1.06
CA GLY A 22 -5.35 9.30 -0.70
C GLY A 22 -5.91 8.04 -0.01
N GLU A 23 -5.45 6.84 -0.40
CA GLU A 23 -5.85 5.58 0.25
C GLU A 23 -5.32 5.46 1.69
N VAL A 24 -4.13 6.00 1.97
CA VAL A 24 -3.57 6.06 3.33
C VAL A 24 -4.46 6.91 4.23
N ILE A 25 -4.81 8.11 3.75
CA ILE A 25 -5.71 9.02 4.48
C ILE A 25 -7.07 8.37 4.69
N ARG A 26 -7.64 7.76 3.63
CA ARG A 26 -8.93 7.06 3.71
C ARG A 26 -8.89 5.95 4.76
N LEU A 27 -7.89 5.08 4.74
CA LEU A 27 -7.79 4.00 5.71
C LEU A 27 -7.58 4.51 7.12
N ALA A 28 -6.75 5.55 7.31
CA ALA A 28 -6.54 6.18 8.61
C ALA A 28 -7.85 6.73 9.20
N LEU A 29 -8.71 7.34 8.37
CA LEU A 29 -10.04 7.81 8.79
C LEU A 29 -10.97 6.64 9.15
N LEU A 30 -10.96 5.54 8.38
CA LEU A 30 -11.80 4.37 8.61
C LEU A 30 -11.42 3.56 9.86
N GLN A 31 -10.22 3.78 10.42
CA GLN A 31 -9.79 3.17 11.69
C GLN A 31 -10.55 3.69 12.92
N THR A 32 -11.27 4.80 12.76
CA THR A 32 -12.13 5.36 13.81
C THR A 32 -13.59 5.25 13.41
N HIS A 33 -14.44 4.76 14.32
CA HIS A 33 -15.87 4.69 14.06
C HIS A 33 -16.44 6.09 13.78
N TYR A 34 -17.28 6.26 12.76
CA TYR A 34 -17.76 7.58 12.30
C TYR A 34 -18.55 8.36 13.37
N ARG A 35 -19.09 7.68 14.40
CA ARG A 35 -19.75 8.33 15.56
C ARG A 35 -18.78 8.77 16.66
N GLN A 36 -17.49 8.39 16.55
CA GLN A 36 -16.50 8.72 17.55
C GLN A 36 -15.63 9.90 17.07
N PRO A 37 -15.18 10.76 18.00
CA PRO A 37 -14.23 11.81 17.64
C PRO A 37 -12.92 11.19 17.15
N LEU A 38 -12.48 11.62 15.98
CA LEU A 38 -11.18 11.22 15.45
C LEU A 38 -10.08 12.03 16.16
N LEU A 39 -9.16 11.34 16.80
CA LEU A 39 -7.93 11.93 17.27
C LEU A 39 -6.86 11.73 16.19
N TRP A 40 -6.59 12.76 15.40
CA TRP A 40 -5.53 12.72 14.40
C TRP A 40 -4.18 13.00 15.07
N GLN A 41 -3.37 11.96 15.19
CA GLN A 41 -1.96 12.06 15.56
C GLN A 41 -1.17 11.92 14.26
N GLN A 42 -0.60 13.02 13.80
CA GLN A 42 -0.20 13.27 12.41
C GLN A 42 0.58 12.11 11.76
N ASP A 43 1.55 11.54 12.43
CA ASP A 43 2.39 10.50 11.84
C ASP A 43 1.90 9.07 12.16
N ASP A 44 1.37 8.82 13.35
CA ASP A 44 1.01 7.47 13.80
C ASP A 44 -0.17 6.86 13.02
N ASN A 45 -1.25 7.65 12.79
CA ASN A 45 -2.42 7.16 12.07
C ASN A 45 -2.12 6.84 10.61
N ALA A 46 -1.41 7.75 9.92
CA ALA A 46 -1.06 7.58 8.51
C ALA A 46 -0.03 6.45 8.33
N GLN A 47 0.98 6.37 9.20
CA GLN A 47 2.00 5.33 9.12
C GLN A 47 1.41 3.94 9.38
N THR A 48 0.53 3.81 10.37
CA THR A 48 -0.18 2.55 10.63
C THR A 48 -1.04 2.13 9.43
N ALA A 49 -1.82 3.07 8.86
CA ALA A 49 -2.63 2.83 7.68
C ALA A 49 -1.77 2.40 6.48
N LYS A 50 -0.64 3.09 6.26
CA LYS A 50 0.30 2.75 5.19
C LYS A 50 0.87 1.35 5.33
N GLN A 51 1.31 0.95 6.52
CA GLN A 51 1.84 -0.40 6.77
C GLN A 51 0.79 -1.49 6.48
N LEU A 52 -0.49 -1.23 6.77
CA LEU A 52 -1.57 -2.14 6.45
C LEU A 52 -1.78 -2.26 4.94
N LEU A 53 -1.80 -1.12 4.24
CA LEU A 53 -1.91 -1.09 2.78
C LEU A 53 -0.71 -1.76 2.11
N ASP A 54 0.51 -1.54 2.58
CA ASP A 54 1.70 -2.20 2.06
C ASP A 54 1.61 -3.74 2.14
N ARG A 55 1.04 -4.27 3.24
CA ARG A 55 0.80 -5.72 3.37
C ARG A 55 -0.27 -6.19 2.39
N ALA A 56 -1.35 -5.45 2.26
CA ALA A 56 -2.43 -5.75 1.34
C ALA A 56 -1.96 -5.73 -0.13
N TYR A 57 -1.19 -4.72 -0.52
CA TYR A 57 -0.64 -4.61 -1.87
C TYR A 57 0.35 -5.73 -2.22
N ARG A 58 1.11 -6.25 -1.24
CA ARG A 58 1.94 -7.47 -1.46
C ARG A 58 1.09 -8.72 -1.77
N LEU A 59 -0.09 -8.83 -1.19
CA LEU A 59 -1.02 -9.92 -1.50
C LEU A 59 -1.70 -9.68 -2.86
N LEU A 60 -2.13 -8.45 -3.15
CA LEU A 60 -2.74 -8.08 -4.44
C LEU A 60 -1.77 -8.30 -5.61
N ALA A 61 -0.47 -8.11 -5.41
CA ALA A 61 0.56 -8.38 -6.41
C ALA A 61 0.64 -9.86 -6.82
N GLN A 62 0.08 -10.77 -6.02
CA GLN A 62 0.02 -12.21 -6.33
C GLN A 62 -1.18 -12.57 -7.22
N ILE A 63 -2.07 -11.61 -7.53
CA ILE A 63 -3.29 -11.82 -8.34
C ILE A 63 -3.07 -11.26 -9.75
N PRO A 64 -2.71 -12.11 -10.74
CA PRO A 64 -2.27 -11.63 -12.05
C PRO A 64 -3.36 -11.04 -12.93
N GLN A 65 -4.64 -11.35 -12.67
CA GLN A 65 -5.79 -10.91 -13.46
C GLN A 65 -6.86 -10.26 -12.59
N ARG A 66 -6.42 -9.40 -11.68
CA ARG A 66 -7.30 -8.74 -10.70
C ARG A 66 -8.49 -8.01 -11.35
N ASP A 67 -8.25 -7.30 -12.44
CA ASP A 67 -9.25 -6.45 -13.09
C ASP A 67 -10.35 -7.24 -13.82
N THR A 68 -10.13 -8.52 -14.09
CA THR A 68 -11.09 -9.41 -14.75
C THR A 68 -11.75 -10.39 -13.76
N LEU A 69 -11.40 -10.32 -12.49
CA LEU A 69 -11.92 -11.20 -11.48
C LEU A 69 -13.36 -10.82 -11.11
N ASP A 70 -14.31 -11.75 -11.26
CA ASP A 70 -15.69 -11.54 -10.83
C ASP A 70 -15.82 -11.82 -9.32
N TYR A 71 -16.20 -10.80 -8.57
CA TYR A 71 -16.44 -10.86 -7.13
C TYR A 71 -17.55 -9.89 -6.72
N GLY A 72 -18.16 -10.17 -5.55
CA GLY A 72 -19.23 -9.33 -5.03
C GLY A 72 -19.31 -9.36 -3.50
N TRP A 73 -20.41 -8.83 -2.97
CA TRP A 73 -20.65 -8.78 -1.53
C TRP A 73 -20.59 -10.14 -0.85
N GLN A 74 -21.02 -11.20 -1.55
CA GLN A 74 -21.00 -12.60 -1.06
C GLN A 74 -19.57 -13.11 -0.82
N ASP A 75 -18.56 -12.57 -1.51
CA ASP A 75 -17.16 -12.96 -1.37
C ASP A 75 -16.46 -12.25 -0.19
N VAL A 76 -17.08 -11.20 0.37
CA VAL A 76 -16.58 -10.57 1.58
C VAL A 76 -16.76 -11.53 2.75
N PRO A 77 -15.71 -11.87 3.54
CA PRO A 77 -15.81 -12.75 4.69
C PRO A 77 -16.89 -12.33 5.68
N GLU A 78 -17.63 -13.31 6.25
CA GLU A 78 -18.79 -13.07 7.12
C GLU A 78 -18.47 -12.12 8.27
N ALA A 79 -17.33 -12.29 8.93
CA ALA A 79 -16.94 -11.42 10.05
C ALA A 79 -16.78 -9.94 9.64
N ILE A 80 -16.29 -9.69 8.43
CA ILE A 80 -16.18 -8.32 7.89
C ILE A 80 -17.56 -7.79 7.52
N ARG A 81 -18.39 -8.61 6.87
CA ARG A 81 -19.77 -8.22 6.52
C ARG A 81 -20.59 -7.89 7.76
N ALA A 82 -20.53 -8.73 8.79
CA ALA A 82 -21.23 -8.52 10.04
C ALA A 82 -20.81 -7.20 10.71
N ALA A 83 -19.51 -6.89 10.74
CA ALA A 83 -19.01 -5.63 11.26
C ALA A 83 -19.50 -4.42 10.45
N LEU A 84 -19.54 -4.50 9.12
CA LEU A 84 -20.02 -3.41 8.28
C LEU A 84 -21.55 -3.22 8.37
N LEU A 85 -22.31 -4.29 8.63
CA LEU A 85 -23.74 -4.25 8.84
C LEU A 85 -24.12 -3.81 10.27
N ASP A 86 -23.19 -3.83 11.22
CA ASP A 86 -23.34 -3.33 12.58
C ASP A 86 -22.94 -1.84 12.64
N ASP A 87 -23.85 -0.98 12.23
CA ASP A 87 -23.69 0.50 12.23
C ASP A 87 -22.36 0.97 11.57
N LEU A 88 -21.95 0.32 10.47
CA LEU A 88 -20.70 0.62 9.77
C LEU A 88 -19.47 0.61 10.70
N ASN A 89 -19.34 -0.44 11.51
CA ASN A 89 -18.22 -0.62 12.42
C ASN A 89 -16.91 -0.92 11.65
N THR A 90 -16.43 0.11 10.96
CA THR A 90 -15.22 0.02 10.14
C THR A 90 -13.96 -0.36 10.94
N PRO A 91 -13.76 0.07 12.21
CA PRO A 91 -12.62 -0.39 13.02
C PRO A 91 -12.61 -1.92 13.20
N LEU A 92 -13.77 -2.51 13.48
CA LEU A 92 -13.90 -3.97 13.63
C LEU A 92 -13.70 -4.67 12.28
N ALA A 93 -14.29 -4.15 11.20
CA ALA A 93 -14.10 -4.66 9.86
C ALA A 93 -12.60 -4.67 9.45
N ILE A 94 -11.87 -3.60 9.74
CA ILE A 94 -10.42 -3.48 9.50
C ILE A 94 -9.64 -4.49 10.34
N THR A 95 -10.04 -4.72 11.59
CA THR A 95 -9.41 -5.74 12.44
C THR A 95 -9.54 -7.14 11.83
N HIS A 96 -10.74 -7.50 11.34
CA HIS A 96 -10.95 -8.78 10.65
C HIS A 96 -10.20 -8.85 9.31
N TRP A 97 -10.17 -7.75 8.55
CA TRP A 97 -9.38 -7.67 7.32
C TRP A 97 -7.88 -7.85 7.58
N GLN A 98 -7.32 -7.25 8.63
CA GLN A 98 -5.93 -7.46 9.03
C GLN A 98 -5.64 -8.93 9.37
N ALA A 99 -6.54 -9.57 10.11
CA ALA A 99 -6.43 -11.00 10.45
C ALA A 99 -6.47 -11.87 9.18
N MET A 100 -7.34 -11.55 8.22
CA MET A 100 -7.39 -12.19 6.91
C MET A 100 -6.08 -12.02 6.15
N CYS A 101 -5.58 -10.79 6.01
CA CYS A 101 -4.30 -10.53 5.32
C CYS A 101 -3.14 -11.29 5.97
N LYS A 102 -3.10 -11.36 7.32
CA LYS A 102 -2.09 -12.14 8.03
C LYS A 102 -2.19 -13.64 7.74
N ALA A 103 -3.40 -14.20 7.67
CA ALA A 103 -3.61 -15.60 7.34
C ALA A 103 -3.22 -15.89 5.88
N LEU A 104 -3.63 -15.05 4.93
CA LEU A 104 -3.30 -15.20 3.52
C LEU A 104 -1.78 -15.11 3.25
N ALA A 105 -1.07 -14.25 3.98
CA ALA A 105 0.39 -14.12 3.87
C ALA A 105 1.17 -15.37 4.32
N GLN A 106 0.53 -16.33 5.02
CA GLN A 106 1.14 -17.61 5.41
C GLN A 106 0.92 -18.72 4.37
N LYS A 107 0.07 -18.48 3.36
CA LYS A 107 -0.17 -19.43 2.28
C LYS A 107 0.94 -19.36 1.25
N GLU A 108 1.29 -20.49 0.66
CA GLU A 108 2.25 -20.56 -0.46
C GLU A 108 1.69 -19.91 -1.73
N ALA A 109 0.38 -20.05 -1.95
CA ALA A 109 -0.36 -19.41 -3.04
C ALA A 109 -1.80 -19.10 -2.62
N LEU A 110 -2.38 -18.05 -3.21
CA LEU A 110 -3.77 -17.69 -3.02
C LEU A 110 -4.66 -18.49 -3.98
N ASP A 111 -5.62 -19.23 -3.44
CA ASP A 111 -6.64 -19.88 -4.25
C ASP A 111 -7.69 -18.87 -4.79
N ALA A 112 -8.57 -19.34 -5.67
CA ALA A 112 -9.59 -18.49 -6.29
C ALA A 112 -10.57 -17.85 -5.29
N ALA A 113 -10.84 -18.50 -4.17
CA ALA A 113 -11.71 -17.93 -3.13
C ALA A 113 -10.97 -16.85 -2.33
N ASP A 114 -9.69 -17.05 -2.01
CA ASP A 114 -8.84 -16.06 -1.37
C ASP A 114 -8.73 -14.78 -2.23
N GLN A 115 -8.51 -14.95 -3.54
CA GLN A 115 -8.39 -13.83 -4.49
C GLN A 115 -9.68 -13.02 -4.55
N ARG A 116 -10.84 -13.68 -4.68
CA ARG A 116 -12.14 -13.00 -4.67
C ARG A 116 -12.41 -12.29 -3.35
N ALA A 117 -12.16 -12.95 -2.23
CA ALA A 117 -12.36 -12.37 -0.90
C ALA A 117 -11.50 -11.12 -0.70
N LEU A 118 -10.21 -11.19 -1.09
CA LEU A 118 -9.29 -10.07 -0.98
C LEU A 118 -9.75 -8.89 -1.84
N CYS A 119 -10.08 -9.12 -3.11
CA CYS A 119 -10.57 -8.08 -4.02
C CYS A 119 -11.89 -7.48 -3.55
N ALA A 120 -12.85 -8.31 -3.10
CA ALA A 120 -14.12 -7.85 -2.59
C ALA A 120 -13.95 -6.93 -1.38
N VAL A 121 -13.17 -7.33 -0.37
CA VAL A 121 -12.93 -6.49 0.82
C VAL A 121 -12.33 -5.15 0.44
N HIS A 122 -11.33 -5.15 -0.46
CA HIS A 122 -10.69 -3.91 -0.92
C HIS A 122 -11.66 -2.99 -1.65
N ALA A 123 -12.51 -3.55 -2.51
CA ALA A 123 -13.53 -2.78 -3.23
C ALA A 123 -14.54 -2.12 -2.27
N TYR A 124 -15.04 -2.86 -1.28
CA TYR A 124 -16.02 -2.33 -0.32
C TYR A 124 -15.42 -1.36 0.69
N LEU A 125 -14.16 -1.50 1.08
CA LEU A 125 -13.45 -0.50 1.88
C LEU A 125 -12.97 0.70 1.04
N GLY A 126 -12.91 0.56 -0.28
CA GLY A 126 -12.42 1.58 -1.21
C GLY A 126 -10.91 1.83 -1.06
N VAL A 127 -10.15 0.77 -0.85
CA VAL A 127 -8.68 0.76 -0.74
C VAL A 127 -8.10 -0.34 -1.62
N GLY A 128 -6.79 -0.32 -1.91
CA GLY A 128 -6.17 -1.33 -2.75
C GLY A 128 -6.57 -1.23 -4.22
N GLN A 129 -6.93 -0.02 -4.70
CA GLN A 129 -7.46 0.20 -6.05
C GLN A 129 -6.36 0.47 -7.08
N GLN A 130 -5.17 0.84 -6.63
CA GLN A 130 -4.05 1.13 -7.52
C GLN A 130 -3.39 -0.17 -8.00
N ASP A 131 -2.61 -0.05 -9.06
CA ASP A 131 -1.69 -1.11 -9.45
C ASP A 131 -0.64 -1.33 -8.36
N PRO A 132 -0.36 -2.59 -7.94
CA PRO A 132 0.59 -2.87 -6.87
C PRO A 132 2.02 -2.37 -7.17
N GLU A 133 2.46 -2.42 -8.42
CA GLU A 133 3.77 -1.89 -8.80
C GLU A 133 3.80 -0.37 -8.65
N GLN A 134 2.78 0.32 -9.15
CA GLN A 134 2.64 1.75 -8.99
C GLN A 134 2.54 2.17 -7.52
N TRP A 135 1.83 1.39 -6.67
CA TRP A 135 1.77 1.65 -5.23
C TRP A 135 3.15 1.72 -4.59
N PHE A 136 4.02 0.75 -4.88
CA PHE A 136 5.37 0.71 -4.31
C PHE A 136 6.35 1.68 -4.96
N GLN A 137 6.04 2.19 -6.16
CA GLN A 137 6.83 3.19 -6.88
C GLN A 137 6.40 4.63 -6.58
N SER A 138 5.18 4.86 -6.10
CA SER A 138 4.65 6.20 -5.82
C SER A 138 4.91 6.62 -4.37
N ARG A 139 6.15 7.07 -4.07
CA ARG A 139 6.49 7.70 -2.78
C ARG A 139 6.56 9.22 -2.93
N GLN A 140 5.94 9.97 -2.01
CA GLN A 140 5.94 11.44 -2.04
C GLN A 140 7.24 12.09 -1.50
N ASP A 141 8.07 11.34 -0.75
CA ASP A 141 9.36 11.80 -0.20
C ASP A 141 10.56 11.48 -1.11
N GLN A 142 10.39 11.56 -2.45
CA GLN A 142 11.41 11.08 -3.37
C GLN A 142 12.50 12.13 -3.62
N THR A 143 13.74 11.76 -3.31
CA THR A 143 14.95 12.39 -3.86
C THR A 143 15.17 12.00 -5.33
N LEU A 144 14.71 10.80 -5.75
CA LEU A 144 14.83 10.30 -7.11
C LEU A 144 13.46 10.10 -7.78
N THR A 145 13.31 10.65 -9.00
CA THR A 145 12.13 10.39 -9.82
C THR A 145 12.19 8.99 -10.46
N PRO A 146 11.05 8.37 -10.84
CA PRO A 146 11.04 7.09 -11.55
C PRO A 146 11.91 7.07 -12.80
N GLU A 147 11.99 8.20 -13.53
CA GLU A 147 12.82 8.34 -14.72
C GLU A 147 14.32 8.34 -14.39
N ALA A 148 14.70 8.97 -13.27
CA ALA A 148 16.07 8.91 -12.78
C ALA A 148 16.45 7.49 -12.36
N ILE A 149 15.56 6.79 -11.66
CA ILE A 149 15.76 5.40 -11.26
C ILE A 149 15.90 4.50 -12.52
N ALA A 150 15.03 4.67 -13.52
CA ALA A 150 15.14 3.92 -14.78
C ALA A 150 16.50 4.14 -15.47
N THR A 151 17.04 5.35 -15.40
CA THR A 151 18.37 5.68 -15.93
C THR A 151 19.47 4.94 -15.17
N TYR A 152 19.42 4.90 -13.85
CA TYR A 152 20.37 4.13 -13.02
C TYR A 152 20.29 2.62 -13.29
N LEU A 153 19.08 2.09 -13.44
CA LEU A 153 18.88 0.67 -13.77
C LEU A 153 19.48 0.31 -15.15
N ALA A 154 19.28 1.16 -16.15
CA ALA A 154 19.88 0.97 -17.48
C ALA A 154 21.41 1.02 -17.41
N GLN A 155 22.00 1.93 -16.64
CA GLN A 155 23.44 1.99 -16.43
C GLN A 155 23.98 0.76 -15.70
N ARG A 156 23.24 0.23 -14.72
CA ARG A 156 23.59 -0.99 -14.00
C ARG A 156 23.55 -2.21 -14.94
N GLU A 157 22.54 -2.30 -15.77
CA GLU A 157 22.42 -3.39 -16.76
C GLU A 157 23.57 -3.35 -17.76
N GLN A 158 23.91 -2.17 -18.28
CA GLN A 158 25.06 -2.00 -19.17
C GLN A 158 26.37 -2.41 -18.48
N ALA A 159 26.60 -1.98 -17.22
CA ALA A 159 27.78 -2.37 -16.47
C ALA A 159 27.87 -3.90 -16.28
N ARG A 160 26.75 -4.60 -16.07
CA ARG A 160 26.70 -6.08 -16.01
C ARG A 160 27.03 -6.73 -17.35
N MET A 161 26.55 -6.17 -18.47
CA MET A 161 26.90 -6.64 -19.81
C MET A 161 28.40 -6.49 -20.08
N ASP A 162 28.99 -5.38 -19.63
CA ASP A 162 30.42 -5.07 -19.76
C ASP A 162 31.27 -5.85 -18.74
N LYS A 163 30.65 -6.67 -17.88
CA LYS A 163 31.27 -7.40 -16.76
C LYS A 163 31.94 -6.52 -15.72
N ASP A 164 31.57 -5.24 -15.66
CA ASP A 164 31.98 -4.29 -14.63
C ASP A 164 31.06 -4.40 -13.41
N TYR A 165 31.26 -5.49 -12.66
CA TYR A 165 30.44 -5.77 -11.48
C TYR A 165 30.63 -4.74 -10.38
N ALA A 166 31.82 -4.14 -10.25
CA ALA A 166 32.08 -3.10 -9.27
C ALA A 166 31.21 -1.87 -9.49
N LYS A 167 31.06 -1.45 -10.76
CA LYS A 167 30.16 -0.33 -11.13
C LYS A 167 28.69 -0.70 -10.94
N ALA A 168 28.29 -1.93 -11.26
CA ALA A 168 26.91 -2.39 -11.05
C ALA A 168 26.53 -2.41 -9.56
N ASP A 169 27.44 -2.84 -8.68
CA ASP A 169 27.23 -2.83 -7.22
C ASP A 169 27.22 -1.41 -6.66
N ALA A 170 28.11 -0.53 -7.11
CA ALA A 170 28.10 0.88 -6.69
C ALA A 170 26.76 1.58 -7.03
N ILE A 171 26.18 1.31 -8.20
CA ILE A 171 24.86 1.85 -8.58
C ILE A 171 23.77 1.29 -7.65
N ARG A 172 23.83 0.00 -7.32
CA ARG A 172 22.88 -0.62 -6.39
C ARG A 172 22.95 0.02 -5.01
N ASP A 173 24.16 0.21 -4.49
CA ASP A 173 24.39 0.81 -3.17
C ASP A 173 23.92 2.27 -3.14
N GLN A 174 24.20 3.04 -4.21
CA GLN A 174 23.72 4.41 -4.34
C GLN A 174 22.18 4.48 -4.33
N LEU A 175 21.50 3.61 -5.07
CA LEU A 175 20.04 3.54 -5.05
C LEU A 175 19.51 3.10 -3.68
N ALA A 176 20.20 2.22 -2.97
CA ALA A 176 19.83 1.78 -1.62
C ALA A 176 19.98 2.91 -0.59
N GLU A 177 21.00 3.76 -0.71
CA GLU A 177 21.17 4.97 0.12
C GLU A 177 20.03 5.97 -0.08
N GLU A 178 19.55 6.11 -1.33
CA GLU A 178 18.38 6.92 -1.70
C GLU A 178 17.03 6.23 -1.38
N GLY A 179 17.08 5.08 -0.66
CA GLY A 179 15.89 4.34 -0.23
C GLY A 179 15.23 3.48 -1.31
N VAL A 180 15.90 3.23 -2.45
CA VAL A 180 15.41 2.36 -3.53
C VAL A 180 15.98 0.96 -3.37
N LEU A 181 15.12 -0.05 -3.24
CA LEU A 181 15.51 -1.47 -3.22
C LEU A 181 15.34 -2.07 -4.60
N ILE A 182 16.35 -2.82 -5.05
CA ILE A 182 16.34 -3.52 -6.34
C ILE A 182 16.25 -5.02 -6.09
N GLU A 183 15.35 -5.69 -6.79
CA GLU A 183 15.19 -7.14 -6.79
C GLU A 183 15.30 -7.67 -8.24
N ASP A 184 16.22 -8.61 -8.48
CA ASP A 184 16.34 -9.27 -9.77
C ASP A 184 15.47 -10.55 -9.74
N THR A 185 14.38 -10.59 -10.48
CA THR A 185 13.44 -11.72 -10.53
C THR A 185 13.20 -12.15 -11.98
N GLY A 186 13.49 -13.40 -12.29
CA GLY A 186 13.14 -13.98 -13.60
C GLY A 186 13.76 -13.27 -14.83
N GLY A 187 14.94 -12.63 -14.68
CA GLY A 187 15.60 -11.89 -15.76
C GLY A 187 15.10 -10.44 -15.93
N LYS A 188 14.23 -9.97 -15.04
CA LYS A 188 13.83 -8.55 -14.94
C LYS A 188 14.31 -7.97 -13.62
N THR A 189 14.78 -6.72 -13.67
CA THR A 189 15.07 -5.94 -12.47
C THR A 189 13.80 -5.17 -12.08
N VAL A 190 13.28 -5.47 -10.89
CA VAL A 190 12.15 -4.76 -10.28
C VAL A 190 12.70 -3.88 -9.16
N TRP A 191 12.12 -2.74 -8.95
CA TRP A 191 12.53 -1.84 -7.90
C TRP A 191 11.33 -1.34 -7.10
N ARG A 192 11.59 -0.98 -5.83
CA ARG A 192 10.60 -0.37 -4.93
C ARG A 192 11.28 0.56 -3.95
N PHE A 193 10.56 1.51 -3.41
CA PHE A 193 11.04 2.29 -2.27
C PHE A 193 10.97 1.47 -0.97
N ARG A 194 11.89 1.78 -0.07
CA ARG A 194 12.07 1.09 1.22
C ARG A 194 10.93 1.38 2.18
#